data_ebe78a0b0b0520528d029d4eed487130
#
_entry.id   ebe78a0b0b0520528d029d4eed487130
#
_cell.length_a   1.000
_cell.length_b   1.000
_cell.length_c   1.000
_cell.angle_alpha   90.00
_cell.angle_beta   90.00
_cell.angle_gamma   90.00
#
_symmetry.space_group_name_H-M   'P 1'
#
loop_
_entity.id
_entity.type
_entity.pdbx_description
1 polymer ?
#
loop_
_entity_poly.entity_id
_entity_poly.type
_entity_poly.pdbx_seq_one_letter_code
_entity_poly.pdbx_strand_id
1 'polypeptide(L)'
;LITTLQRKDQETSGVTIGEFSNLSPYEMLLNEDGSYATNLNVYNRAELEKLPLEKLPYSDWSYNMLREVRGREYKTTNTMYRVQLGLNAQIIKGLNYDMRVQYESTSSEYKNYDSEDTFYARNLVNSYTEYNNETQEVGVSRIPKGGVLRSGKTEYSNYVFRNQLNYNNSFAEKHEISALA
;
A
#
# COMPACT_ATOMS: atom_id res chain seq x y z
N LEU A 1 10.96 -24.71 -20.22
CA LEU A 1 10.89 -23.29 -19.81
C LEU A 1 9.46 -22.96 -19.39
N ILE A 2 9.31 -22.41 -18.19
CA ILE A 2 8.03 -21.89 -17.70
C ILE A 2 8.27 -20.44 -17.31
N THR A 3 7.41 -19.55 -17.78
CA THR A 3 7.44 -18.13 -17.43
C THR A 3 6.08 -17.72 -16.90
N THR A 4 6.05 -17.05 -15.77
CA THR A 4 4.84 -16.50 -15.15
C THR A 4 5.03 -15.01 -14.91
N LEU A 5 4.08 -14.20 -15.37
CA LEU A 5 3.97 -12.78 -15.07
C LEU A 5 2.60 -12.55 -14.44
N GLN A 6 2.59 -11.92 -13.27
CA GLN A 6 1.38 -11.53 -12.56
C GLN A 6 1.49 -10.08 -12.14
N ARG A 7 0.45 -9.30 -12.44
CA ARG A 7 0.30 -7.93 -11.97
C ARG A 7 -1.06 -7.76 -11.31
N LYS A 8 -1.07 -7.12 -10.15
CA LYS A 8 -2.28 -6.76 -9.42
C LYS A 8 -2.20 -5.28 -9.07
N ASP A 9 -3.13 -4.51 -9.58
CA ASP A 9 -3.34 -3.11 -9.21
C ASP A 9 -4.57 -3.05 -8.29
N GLN A 10 -4.45 -2.30 -7.20
CA GLN A 10 -5.51 -2.07 -6.23
C GLN A 10 -5.59 -0.58 -5.92
N GLU A 11 -6.78 -0.01 -6.03
CA GLU A 11 -7.05 1.38 -5.72
C GLU A 11 -8.10 1.48 -4.60
N THR A 12 -7.91 2.42 -3.68
CA THR A 12 -8.82 2.69 -2.58
C THR A 12 -8.72 4.16 -2.16
N SER A 13 -9.77 4.68 -1.56
CA SER A 13 -9.75 6.00 -0.91
C SER A 13 -9.14 5.98 0.50
N GLY A 14 -8.72 4.82 0.99
CA GLY A 14 -8.21 4.67 2.36
C GLY A 14 -9.25 4.91 3.47
N VAL A 15 -10.52 5.07 3.12
CA VAL A 15 -11.65 5.16 4.08
C VAL A 15 -12.35 3.80 4.10
N THR A 16 -12.55 3.26 5.29
CA THR A 16 -13.14 1.93 5.47
C THR A 16 -14.64 1.99 5.69
N ILE A 17 -15.35 0.90 5.38
CA ILE A 17 -16.78 0.76 5.68
C ILE A 17 -17.04 0.91 7.18
N GLY A 18 -16.11 0.46 8.03
CA GLY A 18 -16.21 0.60 9.49
C GLY A 18 -16.22 2.05 9.96
N GLU A 19 -15.47 2.94 9.30
CA GLU A 19 -15.48 4.38 9.60
C GLU A 19 -16.85 4.99 9.26
N PHE A 20 -17.49 4.58 8.13
CA PHE A 20 -18.85 4.98 7.81
C PHE A 20 -19.87 4.45 8.81
N SER A 21 -19.71 3.22 9.28
CA SER A 21 -20.65 2.60 10.24
C SER A 21 -20.60 3.25 11.63
N ASN A 22 -19.49 3.92 11.95
CA ASN A 22 -19.31 4.62 13.22
C ASN A 22 -19.89 6.05 13.22
N LEU A 23 -20.33 6.55 12.05
CA LEU A 23 -21.04 7.82 12.00
C LEU A 23 -22.39 7.72 12.72
N SER A 24 -22.74 8.79 13.42
CA SER A 24 -24.09 8.90 14.00
C SER A 24 -25.14 8.87 12.88
N PRO A 25 -26.27 8.17 13.05
CA PRO A 25 -27.37 8.17 12.07
C PRO A 25 -27.93 9.57 11.76
N TYR A 26 -27.69 10.53 12.64
CA TYR A 26 -28.14 11.92 12.50
C TYR A 26 -27.04 12.85 11.95
N GLU A 27 -25.86 12.31 11.65
CA GLU A 27 -24.76 13.09 11.14
C GLU A 27 -24.89 13.29 9.64
N MET A 28 -25.02 14.54 9.22
CA MET A 28 -25.13 14.89 7.81
C MET A 28 -23.74 14.92 7.16
N LEU A 29 -23.62 14.37 5.96
CA LEU A 29 -22.41 14.47 5.15
C LEU A 29 -22.42 15.69 4.22
N LEU A 30 -23.61 16.13 3.82
CA LEU A 30 -23.83 17.32 3.00
C LEU A 30 -24.87 18.22 3.65
N ASN A 31 -24.70 19.51 3.52
CA ASN A 31 -25.69 20.52 3.84
C ASN A 31 -26.80 20.56 2.76
N GLU A 32 -27.89 21.30 3.00
CA GLU A 32 -28.99 21.45 2.05
C GLU A 32 -28.56 22.09 0.72
N ASP A 33 -27.54 22.92 0.74
CA ASP A 33 -26.94 23.58 -0.43
C ASP A 33 -25.97 22.69 -1.20
N GLY A 34 -25.74 21.44 -0.75
CA GLY A 34 -24.79 20.49 -1.32
C GLY A 34 -23.34 20.69 -0.90
N SER A 35 -23.03 21.65 -0.05
CA SER A 35 -21.70 21.80 0.55
C SER A 35 -21.43 20.71 1.57
N TYR A 36 -20.15 20.49 1.90
CA TYR A 36 -19.77 19.48 2.90
C TYR A 36 -20.17 19.94 4.32
N ALA A 37 -20.89 19.10 5.04
CA ALA A 37 -21.18 19.32 6.44
C ALA A 37 -19.92 19.07 7.29
N THR A 38 -19.77 19.82 8.38
CA THR A 38 -18.64 19.66 9.29
C THR A 38 -18.92 18.55 10.31
N ASN A 39 -18.10 17.51 10.32
CA ASN A 39 -18.15 16.46 11.32
C ASN A 39 -17.28 16.89 12.54
N LEU A 40 -17.93 17.10 13.66
CA LEU A 40 -17.30 17.70 14.86
C LEU A 40 -16.45 16.72 15.68
N ASN A 41 -16.42 15.42 15.32
CA ASN A 41 -15.82 14.37 16.14
C ASN A 41 -14.27 14.36 16.17
N VAL A 42 -13.60 15.14 15.31
CA VAL A 42 -12.13 15.13 15.18
C VAL A 42 -11.45 16.14 16.08
N TYR A 43 -12.09 17.28 16.35
CA TYR A 43 -11.58 18.32 17.24
C TYR A 43 -12.65 18.91 18.12
N ASN A 44 -12.28 19.28 19.35
CA ASN A 44 -13.14 20.05 20.24
C ASN A 44 -13.32 21.46 19.66
N ARG A 45 -14.56 21.82 19.36
CA ARG A 45 -14.93 23.13 18.82
C ARG A 45 -14.42 24.29 19.68
N ALA A 46 -14.48 24.14 21.00
CA ALA A 46 -14.00 25.16 21.93
C ALA A 46 -12.46 25.39 21.85
N GLU A 47 -11.70 24.41 21.42
CA GLU A 47 -10.26 24.59 21.18
C GLU A 47 -9.99 25.25 19.82
N LEU A 48 -10.77 24.92 18.80
CA LEU A 48 -10.64 25.56 17.48
C LEU A 48 -10.99 27.05 17.53
N GLU A 49 -12.00 27.45 18.33
CA GLU A 49 -12.42 28.85 18.50
C GLU A 49 -11.34 29.74 19.15
N LYS A 50 -10.36 29.13 19.83
CA LYS A 50 -9.21 29.84 20.41
C LYS A 50 -8.09 30.13 19.41
N LEU A 51 -8.10 29.44 18.26
CA LEU A 51 -7.05 29.57 17.28
C LEU A 51 -7.40 30.65 16.24
N PRO A 52 -6.43 31.44 15.77
CA PRO A 52 -6.64 32.43 14.71
C PRO A 52 -6.70 31.77 13.33
N LEU A 53 -7.73 30.96 13.09
CA LEU A 53 -7.87 30.11 11.89
C LEU A 53 -7.71 30.89 10.58
N GLU A 54 -8.21 32.12 10.53
CA GLU A 54 -8.13 32.99 9.34
C GLU A 54 -6.68 33.37 8.97
N LYS A 55 -5.77 33.33 9.93
CA LYS A 55 -4.34 33.63 9.70
C LYS A 55 -3.53 32.39 9.31
N LEU A 56 -4.07 31.19 9.55
CA LEU A 56 -3.39 29.95 9.20
C LEU A 56 -3.37 29.72 7.67
N PRO A 57 -2.42 28.95 7.14
CA PRO A 57 -2.38 28.58 5.73
C PRO A 57 -3.70 28.01 5.21
N TYR A 58 -4.36 27.18 5.99
CA TYR A 58 -5.71 26.68 5.74
C TYR A 58 -6.63 27.12 6.88
N SER A 59 -7.55 28.04 6.57
CA SER A 59 -8.57 28.51 7.53
C SER A 59 -9.65 27.47 7.79
N ASP A 60 -9.96 26.63 6.79
CA ASP A 60 -10.93 25.54 6.92
C ASP A 60 -10.26 24.32 7.57
N TRP A 61 -10.60 24.06 8.81
CA TRP A 61 -10.12 22.89 9.59
C TRP A 61 -11.24 21.86 9.83
N SER A 62 -12.27 21.91 9.02
CA SER A 62 -13.38 20.97 9.08
C SER A 62 -13.00 19.57 8.56
N TYR A 63 -13.54 18.55 9.19
CA TYR A 63 -13.47 17.18 8.71
C TYR A 63 -14.82 16.80 8.06
N ASN A 64 -14.76 16.12 6.93
CA ASN A 64 -15.93 15.52 6.30
C ASN A 64 -15.51 14.24 5.58
N MET A 65 -16.13 13.12 5.93
CA MET A 65 -15.75 11.81 5.42
C MET A 65 -15.89 11.69 3.89
N LEU A 66 -16.94 12.29 3.32
CA LEU A 66 -17.14 12.26 1.86
C LEU A 66 -16.05 13.07 1.13
N ARG A 67 -15.59 14.17 1.74
CA ARG A 67 -14.46 14.96 1.24
C ARG A 67 -13.15 14.17 1.30
N GLU A 68 -12.95 13.42 2.38
CA GLU A 68 -11.79 12.51 2.51
C GLU A 68 -11.80 11.43 1.42
N VAL A 69 -12.93 10.76 1.19
CA VAL A 69 -13.07 9.74 0.13
C VAL A 69 -12.72 10.30 -1.25
N ARG A 70 -13.15 11.53 -1.54
CA ARG A 70 -12.90 12.18 -2.83
C ARG A 70 -11.49 12.75 -2.97
N GLY A 71 -10.88 13.14 -1.86
CA GLY A 71 -9.56 13.76 -1.82
C GLY A 71 -8.39 12.78 -1.72
N ARG A 72 -8.64 11.48 -1.53
CA ARG A 72 -7.61 10.47 -1.36
C ARG A 72 -7.55 9.52 -2.55
N GLU A 73 -6.32 9.30 -3.03
CA GLU A 73 -6.02 8.30 -4.06
C GLU A 73 -4.90 7.39 -3.54
N TYR A 74 -5.26 6.18 -3.13
CA TYR A 74 -4.32 5.20 -2.62
C TYR A 74 -4.22 4.05 -3.62
N LYS A 75 -3.03 3.86 -4.16
CA LYS A 75 -2.73 2.84 -5.17
C LYS A 75 -1.63 1.91 -4.71
N THR A 76 -1.88 0.62 -4.83
CA THR A 76 -0.87 -0.43 -4.61
C THR A 76 -0.75 -1.27 -5.87
N THR A 77 0.46 -1.39 -6.39
CA THR A 77 0.79 -2.24 -7.53
C THR A 77 1.72 -3.35 -7.08
N ASN A 78 1.28 -4.60 -7.25
CA ASN A 78 2.10 -5.76 -7.01
C ASN A 78 2.43 -6.43 -8.35
N THR A 79 3.71 -6.63 -8.62
CA THR A 79 4.19 -7.31 -9.81
C THR A 79 5.07 -8.49 -9.40
N MET A 80 4.77 -9.66 -9.93
CA MET A 80 5.57 -10.86 -9.74
C MET A 80 5.93 -11.43 -11.09
N TYR A 81 7.19 -11.77 -11.27
CA TYR A 81 7.63 -12.56 -12.41
C TYR A 81 8.48 -13.73 -11.92
N ARG A 82 8.28 -14.87 -12.59
CA ARG A 82 8.99 -16.12 -12.33
C ARG A 82 9.43 -16.70 -13.64
N VAL A 83 10.70 -17.10 -13.69
CA VAL A 83 11.28 -17.87 -14.80
C VAL A 83 11.82 -19.17 -14.24
N GLN A 84 11.40 -20.28 -14.81
CA GLN A 84 11.85 -21.62 -14.43
C GLN A 84 12.37 -22.36 -15.64
N LEU A 85 13.59 -22.88 -15.52
CA LEU A 85 14.23 -23.78 -16.47
C LEU A 85 14.30 -25.17 -15.86
N GLY A 86 13.94 -26.19 -16.62
CA GLY A 86 14.10 -27.58 -16.25
C GLY A 86 14.88 -28.34 -17.32
N LEU A 87 15.80 -29.18 -16.89
CA LEU A 87 16.51 -30.14 -17.71
C LEU A 87 16.33 -31.53 -17.10
N ASN A 88 15.87 -32.46 -17.89
CA ASN A 88 15.84 -33.86 -17.55
C ASN A 88 16.69 -34.63 -18.58
N ALA A 89 17.64 -35.41 -18.11
CA ALA A 89 18.56 -36.16 -18.95
C ALA A 89 18.77 -37.56 -18.38
N GLN A 90 18.63 -38.57 -19.26
CA GLN A 90 19.06 -39.92 -18.94
C GLN A 90 20.57 -40.02 -19.21
N ILE A 91 21.37 -40.18 -18.15
CA ILE A 91 22.84 -40.25 -18.24
C ILE A 91 23.27 -41.62 -18.71
N ILE A 92 22.75 -42.67 -18.08
CA ILE A 92 22.93 -44.06 -18.44
C ILE A 92 21.63 -44.82 -18.22
N LYS A 93 21.54 -46.08 -18.63
CA LYS A 93 20.38 -46.94 -18.37
C LYS A 93 20.11 -47.00 -16.86
N GLY A 94 18.91 -46.57 -16.46
CA GLY A 94 18.46 -46.56 -15.08
C GLY A 94 18.85 -45.27 -14.29
N LEU A 95 19.74 -44.42 -14.79
CA LEU A 95 20.15 -43.20 -14.10
C LEU A 95 19.64 -41.97 -14.84
N ASN A 96 18.75 -41.23 -14.20
CA ASN A 96 18.18 -39.96 -14.68
C ASN A 96 18.64 -38.81 -13.82
N TYR A 97 18.98 -37.71 -14.44
CA TYR A 97 19.31 -36.43 -13.80
C TYR A 97 18.20 -35.42 -14.10
N ASP A 98 17.66 -34.81 -13.04
CA ASP A 98 16.70 -33.70 -13.13
C ASP A 98 17.31 -32.45 -12.48
N MET A 99 17.42 -31.39 -13.27
CA MET A 99 17.88 -30.07 -12.81
C MET A 99 16.78 -29.06 -12.99
N ARG A 100 16.52 -28.24 -11.99
CA ARG A 100 15.62 -27.08 -12.07
C ARG A 100 16.29 -25.85 -11.52
N VAL A 101 16.20 -24.78 -12.30
CA VAL A 101 16.64 -23.44 -11.89
C VAL A 101 15.44 -22.52 -11.97
N GLN A 102 15.16 -21.81 -10.89
CA GLN A 102 14.08 -20.85 -10.85
C GLN A 102 14.62 -19.50 -10.35
N TYR A 103 14.20 -18.46 -11.02
CA TYR A 103 14.31 -17.08 -10.56
C TYR A 103 12.92 -16.51 -10.40
N GLU A 104 12.68 -15.87 -9.25
CA GLU A 104 11.44 -15.18 -8.95
C GLU A 104 11.74 -13.80 -8.39
N SER A 105 11.05 -12.79 -8.87
CA SER A 105 11.09 -11.45 -8.30
C SER A 105 9.68 -10.92 -8.10
N THR A 106 9.48 -10.31 -6.93
CA THR A 106 8.22 -9.67 -6.54
C THR A 106 8.51 -8.23 -6.15
N SER A 107 7.78 -7.30 -6.76
CA SER A 107 7.83 -5.88 -6.46
C SER A 107 6.46 -5.44 -5.96
N SER A 108 6.43 -4.74 -4.82
CA SER A 108 5.24 -4.07 -4.29
C SER A 108 5.52 -2.58 -4.21
N GLU A 109 4.74 -1.79 -4.92
CA GLU A 109 4.82 -0.32 -4.91
C GLU A 109 3.49 0.23 -4.41
N TYR A 110 3.57 1.18 -3.47
CA TYR A 110 2.39 1.95 -3.06
C TYR A 110 2.59 3.44 -3.29
N LYS A 111 1.50 4.12 -3.65
CA LYS A 111 1.38 5.57 -3.78
C LYS A 111 0.09 6.00 -3.12
N ASN A 112 0.22 6.72 -2.02
CA ASN A 112 -0.91 7.27 -1.27
C ASN A 112 -0.86 8.78 -1.41
N TYR A 113 -1.80 9.33 -2.14
CA TYR A 113 -1.95 10.76 -2.34
C TYR A 113 -3.15 11.26 -1.56
N ASP A 114 -2.92 12.27 -0.72
CA ASP A 114 -3.92 13.05 -0.01
C ASP A 114 -3.92 14.44 -0.64
N SER A 115 -4.99 14.84 -1.32
CA SER A 115 -5.12 16.18 -1.90
C SER A 115 -5.17 17.25 -0.80
N GLU A 116 -4.97 18.51 -1.17
CA GLU A 116 -5.11 19.64 -0.24
C GLU A 116 -6.53 19.80 0.36
N ASP A 117 -7.54 19.17 -0.26
CA ASP A 117 -8.90 19.14 0.24
C ASP A 117 -9.07 18.21 1.45
N THR A 118 -8.16 17.27 1.65
CA THR A 118 -8.24 16.37 2.80
C THR A 118 -7.91 17.07 4.10
N PHE A 119 -8.57 16.64 5.17
CA PHE A 119 -8.26 17.11 6.51
C PHE A 119 -6.79 16.84 6.88
N TYR A 120 -6.28 15.66 6.47
CA TYR A 120 -4.90 15.28 6.76
C TYR A 120 -3.89 16.27 6.17
N ALA A 121 -4.01 16.64 4.90
CA ALA A 121 -3.08 17.57 4.26
C ALA A 121 -3.16 18.97 4.86
N ARG A 122 -4.37 19.48 5.11
CA ARG A 122 -4.59 20.80 5.74
C ARG A 122 -4.05 20.84 7.16
N ASN A 123 -4.36 19.81 7.96
CA ASN A 123 -3.87 19.70 9.33
C ASN A 123 -2.34 19.61 9.37
N LEU A 124 -1.71 18.87 8.46
CA LEU A 124 -0.26 18.77 8.40
C LEU A 124 0.38 20.13 8.16
N VAL A 125 -0.07 20.90 7.16
CA VAL A 125 0.49 22.22 6.86
C VAL A 125 0.27 23.18 8.02
N ASN A 126 -0.92 23.20 8.61
CA ASN A 126 -1.20 24.06 9.76
C ASN A 126 -0.36 23.69 10.98
N SER A 127 -0.12 22.39 11.25
CA SER A 127 0.71 21.92 12.36
C SER A 127 2.20 22.30 12.22
N TYR A 128 2.68 22.50 10.99
CA TYR A 128 4.04 22.96 10.71
C TYR A 128 4.13 24.48 10.54
N THR A 129 3.07 25.21 10.88
CA THR A 129 3.05 26.68 10.90
C THR A 129 3.40 27.18 12.29
N GLU A 130 4.32 28.12 12.37
CA GLU A 130 4.70 28.74 13.65
C GLU A 130 3.52 29.51 14.22
N TYR A 131 3.26 29.32 15.50
CA TYR A 131 2.17 29.97 16.20
C TYR A 131 2.59 30.34 17.61
N ASN A 132 2.34 31.59 17.98
CA ASN A 132 2.56 32.10 19.33
C ASN A 132 1.22 32.19 20.08
N ASN A 133 1.03 31.35 21.09
CA ASN A 133 -0.20 31.29 21.90
C ASN A 133 -0.49 32.57 22.67
N GLU A 134 0.55 33.35 23.08
CA GLU A 134 0.39 34.55 23.89
C GLU A 134 0.01 35.76 23.03
N THR A 135 0.68 35.94 21.89
CA THR A 135 0.45 37.10 21.01
C THR A 135 -0.58 36.83 19.93
N GLN A 136 -1.03 35.57 19.74
CA GLN A 136 -1.92 35.14 18.68
C GLN A 136 -1.35 35.45 17.28
N GLU A 137 -0.02 35.53 17.19
CA GLU A 137 0.66 35.73 15.90
C GLU A 137 0.96 34.42 15.22
N VAL A 138 0.69 34.37 13.92
CA VAL A 138 0.98 33.24 13.03
C VAL A 138 2.19 33.61 12.17
N GLY A 139 3.23 32.80 12.26
CA GLY A 139 4.45 32.94 11.49
C GLY A 139 4.37 32.22 10.15
N VAL A 140 5.53 31.88 9.62
CA VAL A 140 5.65 31.20 8.34
C VAL A 140 5.47 29.69 8.48
N SER A 141 4.72 29.08 7.57
CA SER A 141 4.65 27.62 7.48
C SER A 141 5.99 27.08 6.98
N ARG A 142 6.49 26.03 7.67
CA ARG A 142 7.74 25.33 7.30
C ARG A 142 7.58 24.42 6.08
N ILE A 143 6.35 24.13 5.71
CA ILE A 143 6.01 23.33 4.52
C ILE A 143 5.04 24.09 3.62
N PRO A 144 5.12 23.94 2.29
CA PRO A 144 4.22 24.62 1.38
C PRO A 144 2.79 24.08 1.48
N LYS A 145 1.81 24.90 1.05
CA LYS A 145 0.45 24.40 0.78
C LYS A 145 0.47 23.38 -0.35
N GLY A 146 -0.39 22.39 -0.27
CA GLY A 146 -0.56 21.37 -1.30
C GLY A 146 -0.95 20.02 -0.74
N GLY A 147 -1.10 19.05 -1.63
CA GLY A 147 -1.36 17.67 -1.26
C GLY A 147 -0.11 16.96 -0.73
N VAL A 148 -0.32 15.83 -0.08
CA VAL A 148 0.74 14.99 0.49
C VAL A 148 0.83 13.67 -0.27
N LEU A 149 2.00 13.38 -0.83
CA LEU A 149 2.30 12.11 -1.48
C LEU A 149 3.21 11.26 -0.59
N ARG A 150 2.76 10.07 -0.25
CA ARG A 150 3.55 9.03 0.41
C ARG A 150 3.72 7.87 -0.55
N SER A 151 4.95 7.48 -0.81
CA SER A 151 5.24 6.34 -1.69
C SER A 151 6.34 5.48 -1.12
N GLY A 152 6.30 4.21 -1.47
CA GLY A 152 7.35 3.26 -1.12
C GLY A 152 7.34 2.10 -2.08
N LYS A 153 8.50 1.45 -2.22
CA LYS A 153 8.70 0.28 -3.05
C LYS A 153 9.49 -0.77 -2.27
N THR A 154 9.03 -2.00 -2.36
CA THR A 154 9.71 -3.15 -1.77
C THR A 154 9.90 -4.19 -2.86
N GLU A 155 11.12 -4.73 -2.96
CA GLU A 155 11.48 -5.76 -3.93
C GLU A 155 12.08 -6.96 -3.22
N TYR A 156 11.65 -8.15 -3.64
CA TYR A 156 12.20 -9.43 -3.21
C TYR A 156 12.64 -10.21 -4.42
N SER A 157 13.82 -10.84 -4.33
CA SER A 157 14.31 -11.77 -5.35
C SER A 157 14.66 -13.10 -4.69
N ASN A 158 14.29 -14.18 -5.34
CA ASN A 158 14.54 -15.54 -4.89
C ASN A 158 15.10 -16.39 -6.02
N TYR A 159 16.11 -17.19 -5.69
CA TYR A 159 16.73 -18.14 -6.59
C TYR A 159 16.59 -19.53 -6.00
N VAL A 160 16.06 -20.46 -6.80
CA VAL A 160 15.97 -21.86 -6.40
C VAL A 160 16.74 -22.69 -7.41
N PHE A 161 17.65 -23.51 -6.89
CA PHE A 161 18.41 -24.47 -7.66
C PHE A 161 18.19 -25.85 -7.06
N ARG A 162 17.61 -26.74 -7.87
CA ARG A 162 17.35 -28.13 -7.47
C ARG A 162 18.06 -29.07 -8.44
N ASN A 163 18.80 -30.02 -7.88
CA ASN A 163 19.39 -31.15 -8.57
C ASN A 163 18.86 -32.42 -7.94
N GLN A 164 18.61 -33.41 -8.78
CA GLN A 164 18.15 -34.71 -8.33
C GLN A 164 18.68 -35.79 -9.27
N LEU A 165 19.27 -36.83 -8.68
CA LEU A 165 19.66 -38.05 -9.37
C LEU A 165 18.70 -39.17 -8.97
N ASN A 166 18.11 -39.81 -9.95
CA ASN A 166 17.21 -40.95 -9.75
C ASN A 166 17.85 -42.18 -10.44
N TYR A 167 18.13 -43.20 -9.66
CA TYR A 167 18.62 -44.47 -10.14
C TYR A 167 17.58 -45.57 -9.92
N ASN A 168 17.18 -46.23 -10.99
CA ASN A 168 16.27 -47.36 -10.95
C ASN A 168 16.82 -48.45 -11.90
N ASN A 169 17.14 -49.57 -11.37
CA ASN A 169 17.61 -50.69 -12.17
C ASN A 169 17.16 -52.03 -11.59
N SER A 170 16.84 -52.96 -12.47
CA SER A 170 16.53 -54.32 -12.12
C SER A 170 17.65 -55.28 -12.55
N PHE A 171 18.08 -56.15 -11.65
CA PHE A 171 19.15 -57.15 -11.91
C PHE A 171 18.58 -58.56 -11.82
N ALA A 172 18.99 -59.41 -12.76
CA ALA A 172 18.64 -60.82 -12.81
C ALA A 172 17.13 -61.09 -12.68
N GLU A 173 16.28 -60.19 -13.21
CA GLU A 173 14.81 -60.31 -13.21
C GLU A 173 14.13 -60.46 -11.84
N LYS A 174 14.88 -60.43 -10.74
CA LYS A 174 14.41 -60.66 -9.39
C LYS A 174 14.75 -59.58 -8.35
N HIS A 175 15.70 -58.72 -8.69
CA HIS A 175 16.16 -57.70 -7.78
C HIS A 175 16.00 -56.32 -8.41
N GLU A 176 15.30 -55.41 -7.70
CA GLU A 176 15.12 -54.03 -8.08
C GLU A 176 15.81 -53.11 -7.06
N ILE A 177 16.61 -52.17 -7.58
CA ILE A 177 17.28 -51.17 -6.77
C ILE A 177 16.77 -49.80 -7.21
N SER A 178 16.23 -49.03 -6.28
CA SER A 178 15.85 -47.63 -6.44
C SER A 178 16.64 -46.78 -5.47
N ALA A 179 17.26 -45.71 -5.97
CA ALA A 179 17.97 -44.73 -5.19
C ALA A 179 17.67 -43.32 -5.68
N LEU A 180 17.61 -42.38 -4.72
CA LEU A 180 17.36 -40.95 -4.97
C LEU A 180 18.37 -40.15 -4.17
N ALA A 181 19.04 -39.17 -4.83
CA ALA A 181 19.96 -38.22 -4.24
C ALA A 181 19.68 -36.79 -4.71
#